data_f17a516931742338cdec322050b71b85
#
_entry.id   f17a516931742338cdec322050b71b85
#
_cell.length_a   1.000
_cell.length_b   1.000
_cell.length_c   1.000
_cell.angle_alpha   90.00
_cell.angle_beta   90.00
_cell.angle_gamma   90.00
#
_symmetry.space_group_name_H-M   'P 1'
#
loop_
_entity.id
_entity.type
_entity.pdbx_description
1 polymer ?
#
loop_
_entity_poly.entity_id
_entity_poly.type
_entity_poly.pdbx_seq_one_letter_code
_entity_poly.pdbx_strand_id
1 'polypeptide(L)'
;RIAHGRFDHGGRSWQLPLNFGAHPHALHGVGWQACWNVTSHCPDAIVLCHEHDGGPGWPWPYVAEQRIDLVTDVVTFELTVVSRAEMPMPVGLGFHPAFPVSSGTVLRTNVGAVWLTDADQLPTGRAAENHFADWRAGAPVQRNSLIDHCHDDWQRRLTITTSGMTTLLRASPDLDRL
;
A
#
# COMPACT_ATOMS: atom_id res chain seq x y z
N ARG A 1 1.11 -8.67 -0.83
CA ARG A 1 1.45 -9.88 -1.66
C ARG A 1 0.53 -11.02 -1.31
N ILE A 2 0.24 -11.87 -2.29
CA ILE A 2 -0.45 -13.13 -2.10
C ILE A 2 0.55 -14.23 -2.43
N ALA A 3 0.89 -15.04 -1.43
CA ALA A 3 1.94 -16.06 -1.51
C ALA A 3 1.68 -17.01 -2.69
N HIS A 4 2.60 -17.04 -3.66
CA HIS A 4 2.51 -17.83 -4.89
C HIS A 4 1.17 -17.69 -5.63
N GLY A 5 0.46 -16.56 -5.42
CA GLY A 5 -0.86 -16.31 -5.97
C GLY A 5 -2.00 -17.14 -5.36
N ARG A 6 -1.77 -17.87 -4.25
CA ARG A 6 -2.77 -18.79 -3.66
C ARG A 6 -3.33 -18.26 -2.36
N PHE A 7 -4.65 -18.39 -2.20
CA PHE A 7 -5.35 -18.09 -0.95
C PHE A 7 -6.68 -18.84 -0.88
N ASP A 8 -7.21 -18.97 0.33
CA ASP A 8 -8.51 -19.60 0.58
C ASP A 8 -9.54 -18.53 0.93
N HIS A 9 -10.72 -18.59 0.31
CA HIS A 9 -11.84 -17.71 0.60
C HIS A 9 -13.16 -18.40 0.27
N GLY A 10 -14.16 -18.28 1.16
CA GLY A 10 -15.50 -18.86 0.97
C GLY A 10 -15.48 -20.39 0.87
N GLY A 11 -14.58 -21.08 1.59
CA GLY A 11 -14.43 -22.53 1.57
C GLY A 11 -13.80 -23.10 0.30
N ARG A 12 -13.19 -22.26 -0.53
CA ARG A 12 -12.57 -22.60 -1.81
C ARG A 12 -11.16 -22.02 -1.90
N SER A 13 -10.24 -22.77 -2.50
CA SER A 13 -8.90 -22.30 -2.85
C SER A 13 -8.92 -21.59 -4.20
N TRP A 14 -8.21 -20.46 -4.24
CA TRP A 14 -8.07 -19.60 -5.42
C TRP A 14 -6.62 -19.54 -5.85
N GLN A 15 -6.40 -19.50 -7.17
CA GLN A 15 -5.09 -19.32 -7.76
C GLN A 15 -5.13 -18.12 -8.69
N LEU A 16 -4.34 -17.09 -8.35
CA LEU A 16 -4.14 -15.92 -9.20
C LEU A 16 -2.86 -16.09 -10.03
N PRO A 17 -2.81 -15.54 -11.24
CA PRO A 17 -1.57 -15.44 -11.99
C PRO A 17 -0.57 -14.52 -11.28
N LEU A 18 0.72 -14.83 -11.43
CA LEU A 18 1.79 -13.92 -11.01
C LEU A 18 1.81 -12.74 -11.98
N ASN A 19 1.93 -11.54 -11.47
CA ASN A 19 1.70 -10.29 -12.22
C ASN A 19 2.88 -9.32 -12.19
N PHE A 20 4.07 -9.75 -11.76
CA PHE A 20 5.25 -8.88 -11.69
C PHE A 20 6.53 -9.64 -12.06
N GLY A 21 6.80 -9.79 -13.36
CA GLY A 21 8.01 -10.43 -13.89
C GLY A 21 8.29 -11.78 -13.25
N ALA A 22 9.52 -11.99 -12.76
CA ALA A 22 9.93 -13.22 -12.08
C ALA A 22 9.59 -13.26 -10.58
N HIS A 23 8.83 -12.30 -10.06
CA HIS A 23 8.45 -12.26 -8.65
C HIS A 23 7.57 -13.48 -8.29
N PRO A 24 7.88 -14.22 -7.19
CA PRO A 24 7.20 -15.49 -6.89
C PRO A 24 5.78 -15.33 -6.33
N HIS A 25 5.28 -14.10 -6.18
CA HIS A 25 3.98 -13.80 -5.59
C HIS A 25 3.11 -12.92 -6.49
N ALA A 26 1.79 -12.98 -6.33
CA ALA A 26 0.90 -11.99 -6.91
C ALA A 26 0.92 -10.71 -6.06
N LEU A 27 1.12 -9.55 -6.71
CA LEU A 27 1.29 -8.26 -6.06
C LEU A 27 0.11 -7.32 -6.35
N HIS A 28 -0.38 -6.65 -5.33
CA HIS A 28 -1.24 -5.46 -5.39
C HIS A 28 -2.55 -5.60 -6.20
N GLY A 29 -2.99 -6.83 -6.52
CA GLY A 29 -4.18 -7.07 -7.35
C GLY A 29 -4.00 -6.61 -8.79
N VAL A 30 -5.08 -6.14 -9.43
CA VAL A 30 -5.09 -5.74 -10.85
C VAL A 30 -5.11 -4.22 -11.06
N GLY A 31 -5.63 -3.48 -10.10
CA GLY A 31 -5.86 -2.03 -10.24
C GLY A 31 -4.60 -1.18 -10.45
N TRP A 32 -3.44 -1.60 -9.96
CA TRP A 32 -2.18 -0.88 -10.12
C TRP A 32 -1.59 -0.97 -11.53
N GLN A 33 -2.02 -1.95 -12.33
CA GLN A 33 -1.60 -2.15 -13.72
C GLN A 33 -2.70 -1.77 -14.72
N ALA A 34 -3.86 -1.39 -14.23
CA ALA A 34 -5.01 -1.03 -15.06
C ALA A 34 -4.97 0.45 -15.48
N CYS A 35 -5.63 0.75 -16.59
CA CYS A 35 -5.96 2.13 -16.93
C CYS A 35 -7.16 2.58 -16.10
N TRP A 36 -7.07 3.77 -15.54
CA TRP A 36 -8.15 4.43 -14.82
C TRP A 36 -8.74 5.56 -15.65
N ASN A 37 -10.05 5.62 -15.73
CA ASN A 37 -10.75 6.66 -16.48
C ASN A 37 -10.99 7.88 -15.60
N VAL A 38 -10.72 9.08 -16.13
CA VAL A 38 -11.09 10.33 -15.45
C VAL A 38 -12.60 10.51 -15.57
N THR A 39 -13.31 10.51 -14.46
CA THR A 39 -14.77 10.72 -14.39
C THR A 39 -15.13 12.13 -13.98
N SER A 40 -14.24 12.84 -13.28
CA SER A 40 -14.39 14.23 -12.91
C SER A 40 -13.03 14.90 -12.81
N HIS A 41 -12.94 16.17 -13.21
CA HIS A 41 -11.72 16.96 -13.10
C HIS A 41 -12.07 18.45 -12.92
N CYS A 42 -11.44 19.08 -11.94
CA CYS A 42 -11.40 20.53 -11.73
C CYS A 42 -9.98 20.95 -11.30
N PRO A 43 -9.66 22.23 -11.17
CA PRO A 43 -8.30 22.69 -10.89
C PRO A 43 -7.66 22.11 -9.62
N ASP A 44 -8.45 21.72 -8.64
CA ASP A 44 -8.04 21.29 -7.31
C ASP A 44 -8.53 19.87 -6.93
N ALA A 45 -9.18 19.16 -7.87
CA ALA A 45 -9.61 17.79 -7.63
C ALA A 45 -9.68 16.97 -8.93
N ILE A 46 -9.44 15.67 -8.80
CA ILE A 46 -9.65 14.68 -9.85
C ILE A 46 -10.28 13.42 -9.27
N VAL A 47 -11.18 12.82 -10.04
CA VAL A 47 -11.77 11.50 -9.72
C VAL A 47 -11.45 10.54 -10.85
N LEU A 48 -10.88 9.42 -10.47
CA LEU A 48 -10.50 8.33 -11.36
C LEU A 48 -11.35 7.10 -11.04
N CYS A 49 -11.83 6.41 -12.05
CA CYS A 49 -12.62 5.19 -11.90
C CYS A 49 -11.98 4.03 -12.65
N HIS A 50 -11.99 2.86 -12.03
CA HIS A 50 -11.60 1.60 -12.62
C HIS A 50 -12.72 0.58 -12.41
N GLU A 51 -13.24 0.04 -13.52
CA GLU A 51 -14.21 -1.05 -13.51
C GLU A 51 -13.50 -2.35 -13.86
N HIS A 52 -13.75 -3.37 -13.05
CA HIS A 52 -13.22 -4.70 -13.23
C HIS A 52 -14.38 -5.71 -13.30
N ASP A 53 -14.48 -6.42 -14.42
CA ASP A 53 -15.59 -7.34 -14.68
C ASP A 53 -15.36 -8.75 -14.09
N GLY A 54 -14.29 -8.94 -13.32
CA GLY A 54 -13.84 -10.26 -12.89
C GLY A 54 -12.87 -10.89 -13.89
N GLY A 55 -12.20 -11.96 -13.48
CA GLY A 55 -11.29 -12.68 -14.37
C GLY A 55 -10.10 -13.30 -13.64
N PRO A 56 -9.10 -13.81 -14.39
CA PRO A 56 -7.99 -14.56 -13.80
C PRO A 56 -7.19 -13.77 -12.75
N GLY A 57 -7.01 -12.45 -12.97
CA GLY A 57 -6.23 -11.59 -12.07
C GLY A 57 -6.93 -11.28 -10.76
N TRP A 58 -8.28 -11.21 -10.79
CA TRP A 58 -9.13 -11.07 -9.62
C TRP A 58 -10.54 -11.57 -9.97
N PRO A 59 -11.02 -12.65 -9.36
CA PRO A 59 -12.25 -13.32 -9.82
C PRO A 59 -13.54 -12.54 -9.64
N TRP A 60 -13.57 -11.59 -8.73
CA TRP A 60 -14.78 -10.84 -8.38
C TRP A 60 -14.87 -9.51 -9.13
N PRO A 61 -16.01 -9.20 -9.77
CA PRO A 61 -16.23 -7.88 -10.35
C PRO A 61 -16.37 -6.81 -9.27
N TYR A 62 -15.80 -5.62 -9.55
CA TYR A 62 -15.88 -4.46 -8.65
C TYR A 62 -15.74 -3.15 -9.43
N VAL A 63 -16.09 -2.06 -8.77
CA VAL A 63 -15.73 -0.71 -9.18
C VAL A 63 -14.83 -0.11 -8.12
N ALA A 64 -13.74 0.49 -8.55
CA ALA A 64 -12.87 1.27 -7.69
C ALA A 64 -12.90 2.74 -8.12
N GLU A 65 -12.96 3.64 -7.16
CA GLU A 65 -12.85 5.08 -7.35
C GLU A 65 -11.68 5.60 -6.52
N GLN A 66 -10.84 6.40 -7.15
CA GLN A 66 -9.78 7.14 -6.48
C GLN A 66 -10.05 8.64 -6.65
N ARG A 67 -10.24 9.32 -5.53
CA ARG A 67 -10.37 10.76 -5.47
C ARG A 67 -9.08 11.37 -4.95
N ILE A 68 -8.62 12.43 -5.62
CA ILE A 68 -7.44 13.19 -5.23
C ILE A 68 -7.86 14.65 -5.15
N ASP A 69 -7.70 15.26 -3.98
CA ASP A 69 -8.01 16.67 -3.73
C ASP A 69 -6.74 17.41 -3.31
N LEU A 70 -6.60 18.64 -3.80
CA LEU A 70 -5.53 19.56 -3.43
C LEU A 70 -6.12 20.81 -2.78
N VAL A 71 -5.83 21.02 -1.50
CA VAL A 71 -6.26 22.22 -0.78
C VAL A 71 -5.03 22.87 -0.16
N THR A 72 -4.64 24.02 -0.68
CA THR A 72 -3.43 24.75 -0.28
C THR A 72 -2.17 23.86 -0.45
N ASP A 73 -1.65 23.30 0.63
CA ASP A 73 -0.46 22.44 0.69
C ASP A 73 -0.77 21.00 1.12
N VAL A 74 -2.06 20.65 1.12
CA VAL A 74 -2.54 19.32 1.50
C VAL A 74 -3.08 18.60 0.28
N VAL A 75 -2.53 17.41 0.00
CA VAL A 75 -3.09 16.48 -0.99
C VAL A 75 -3.77 15.35 -0.22
N THR A 76 -5.05 15.12 -0.52
CA THR A 76 -5.84 14.03 0.05
C THR A 76 -6.06 12.96 -1.01
N PHE A 77 -5.78 11.71 -0.68
CA PHE A 77 -6.08 10.54 -1.50
C PHE A 77 -7.17 9.72 -0.80
N GLU A 78 -8.23 9.44 -1.52
CA GLU A 78 -9.30 8.54 -1.08
C GLU A 78 -9.44 7.41 -2.08
N LEU A 79 -9.58 6.17 -1.59
CA LEU A 79 -9.79 4.99 -2.42
C LEU A 79 -11.01 4.25 -1.90
N THR A 80 -12.01 4.12 -2.77
CA THR A 80 -13.25 3.39 -2.49
C THR A 80 -13.35 2.20 -3.44
N VAL A 81 -13.76 1.04 -2.93
CA VAL A 81 -14.06 -0.14 -3.74
C VAL A 81 -15.45 -0.64 -3.41
N VAL A 82 -16.25 -0.84 -4.45
CA VAL A 82 -17.60 -1.39 -4.35
C VAL A 82 -17.65 -2.72 -5.09
N SER A 83 -17.89 -3.80 -4.36
CA SER A 83 -18.09 -5.12 -4.97
C SER A 83 -19.35 -5.14 -5.81
N ARG A 84 -19.25 -5.72 -6.99
CA ARG A 84 -20.39 -6.05 -7.87
C ARG A 84 -20.63 -7.58 -7.95
N ALA A 85 -19.93 -8.34 -7.12
CA ALA A 85 -20.07 -9.78 -7.04
C ALA A 85 -21.33 -10.19 -6.25
N GLU A 86 -21.93 -11.31 -6.63
CA GLU A 86 -23.09 -11.89 -5.93
C GLU A 86 -22.72 -12.47 -4.57
N MET A 87 -21.44 -12.82 -4.36
CA MET A 87 -20.93 -13.37 -3.11
C MET A 87 -19.88 -12.45 -2.49
N PRO A 88 -19.62 -12.55 -1.17
CA PRO A 88 -18.62 -11.74 -0.52
C PRO A 88 -17.26 -11.79 -1.24
N MET A 89 -16.71 -10.65 -1.55
CA MET A 89 -15.39 -10.49 -2.14
C MET A 89 -14.37 -10.17 -1.03
N PRO A 90 -13.24 -10.90 -0.94
CA PRO A 90 -12.16 -10.47 -0.08
C PRO A 90 -11.56 -9.19 -0.63
N VAL A 91 -11.21 -8.23 0.24
CA VAL A 91 -10.62 -6.97 -0.19
C VAL A 91 -9.54 -6.53 0.79
N GLY A 92 -8.45 -5.99 0.25
CA GLY A 92 -7.44 -5.27 0.98
C GLY A 92 -7.08 -4.03 0.17
N LEU A 93 -7.11 -2.87 0.82
CA LEU A 93 -6.82 -1.60 0.18
C LEU A 93 -5.57 -0.98 0.79
N GLY A 94 -4.83 -0.22 -0.02
CA GLY A 94 -3.67 0.50 0.45
C GLY A 94 -3.14 1.44 -0.62
N PHE A 95 -2.33 2.39 -0.19
CA PHE A 95 -1.57 3.26 -1.07
C PHE A 95 -0.09 2.87 -1.02
N HIS A 96 0.58 3.07 -2.13
CA HIS A 96 2.02 2.84 -2.26
C HIS A 96 2.72 4.14 -2.69
N PRO A 97 2.77 5.15 -1.82
CA PRO A 97 3.36 6.43 -2.17
C PRO A 97 4.88 6.34 -2.29
N ALA A 98 5.43 6.98 -3.31
CA ALA A 98 6.86 7.15 -3.46
C ALA A 98 7.27 8.60 -3.15
N PHE A 99 8.36 8.77 -2.41
CA PHE A 99 8.89 10.08 -2.06
C PHE A 99 10.32 10.24 -2.57
N PRO A 100 10.71 11.43 -3.02
CA PRO A 100 12.10 11.69 -3.37
C PRO A 100 13.01 11.55 -2.14
N VAL A 101 14.14 10.88 -2.33
CA VAL A 101 15.16 10.66 -1.31
C VAL A 101 16.43 11.39 -1.71
N SER A 102 16.99 12.16 -0.78
CA SER A 102 18.28 12.78 -0.90
C SER A 102 19.18 12.41 0.28
N SER A 103 20.45 12.73 0.20
CA SER A 103 21.38 12.64 1.31
C SER A 103 20.81 13.38 2.54
N GLY A 104 20.67 12.70 3.65
CA GLY A 104 20.10 13.26 4.89
C GLY A 104 18.58 13.21 5.00
N THR A 105 17.86 12.56 4.06
CA THR A 105 16.42 12.33 4.25
C THR A 105 16.15 11.45 5.46
N VAL A 106 15.30 11.94 6.38
CA VAL A 106 14.95 11.30 7.64
C VAL A 106 13.45 10.96 7.64
N LEU A 107 13.14 9.73 7.99
CA LEU A 107 11.79 9.26 8.30
C LEU A 107 11.58 9.19 9.79
N ARG A 108 10.45 9.72 10.26
CA ARG A 108 10.00 9.57 11.66
C ARG A 108 8.56 9.05 11.67
N THR A 109 8.33 7.99 12.44
CA THR A 109 7.01 7.40 12.61
C THR A 109 6.94 6.56 13.89
N ASN A 110 5.72 6.29 14.38
CA ASN A 110 5.49 5.34 15.46
C ASN A 110 4.83 4.10 14.87
N VAL A 111 5.51 2.98 15.03
CA VAL A 111 5.08 1.65 14.57
C VAL A 111 5.21 0.64 15.70
N GLY A 112 4.54 -0.48 15.59
CA GLY A 112 4.75 -1.63 16.43
C GLY A 112 5.83 -2.55 15.89
N ALA A 113 5.68 -3.87 16.14
CA ALA A 113 6.64 -4.86 15.70
C ALA A 113 6.76 -4.89 14.17
N VAL A 114 7.94 -5.29 13.70
CA VAL A 114 8.21 -5.51 12.28
C VAL A 114 8.10 -7.01 11.96
N TRP A 115 7.48 -7.34 10.84
CA TRP A 115 7.44 -8.68 10.30
C TRP A 115 8.73 -8.96 9.53
N LEU A 116 9.52 -9.92 10.03
CA LEU A 116 10.70 -10.43 9.32
C LEU A 116 10.25 -11.38 8.20
N THR A 117 11.06 -11.46 7.16
CA THR A 117 10.75 -12.26 5.97
C THR A 117 11.89 -13.23 5.61
N ASP A 118 11.56 -14.30 4.90
CA ASP A 118 12.51 -15.18 4.25
C ASP A 118 13.03 -14.61 2.92
N ALA A 119 13.75 -15.43 2.18
CA ALA A 119 14.29 -15.08 0.86
C ALA A 119 13.18 -14.81 -0.18
N ASP A 120 12.02 -15.42 -0.03
CA ASP A 120 10.83 -15.22 -0.87
C ASP A 120 9.96 -14.05 -0.38
N GLN A 121 10.44 -13.31 0.64
CA GLN A 121 9.73 -12.18 1.24
C GLN A 121 8.40 -12.56 1.91
N LEU A 122 8.26 -13.81 2.39
CA LEU A 122 7.13 -14.25 3.18
C LEU A 122 7.42 -14.09 4.68
N PRO A 123 6.41 -13.75 5.50
CA PRO A 123 6.60 -13.55 6.93
C PRO A 123 7.10 -14.82 7.62
N THR A 124 8.15 -14.69 8.43
CA THR A 124 8.73 -15.78 9.22
C THR A 124 8.61 -15.56 10.72
N GLY A 125 8.45 -14.34 11.16
CA GLY A 125 8.36 -13.98 12.57
C GLY A 125 8.26 -12.50 12.78
N ARG A 126 8.28 -12.08 14.03
CA ARG A 126 8.18 -10.67 14.44
C ARG A 126 9.42 -10.28 15.25
N ALA A 127 9.89 -9.06 15.03
CA ALA A 127 10.94 -8.43 15.82
C ALA A 127 10.44 -7.12 16.42
N ALA A 128 11.23 -6.53 17.33
CA ALA A 128 10.89 -5.27 17.97
C ALA A 128 10.76 -4.13 16.93
N GLU A 129 9.99 -3.10 17.27
CA GLU A 129 9.73 -1.93 16.42
C GLU A 129 10.99 -1.21 15.94
N ASN A 130 12.05 -1.29 16.70
CA ASN A 130 13.35 -0.66 16.43
C ASN A 130 14.39 -1.61 15.79
N HIS A 131 13.98 -2.78 15.33
CA HIS A 131 14.89 -3.80 14.76
C HIS A 131 15.81 -3.24 13.67
N PHE A 132 15.27 -2.44 12.77
CA PHE A 132 16.03 -1.82 11.69
C PHE A 132 16.52 -0.41 12.04
N ALA A 133 15.74 0.35 12.82
CA ALA A 133 16.03 1.71 13.22
C ALA A 133 15.08 2.21 14.31
N ASP A 134 15.50 3.19 15.06
CA ASP A 134 14.60 3.95 15.93
C ASP A 134 13.80 4.98 15.10
N TRP A 135 12.72 4.49 14.51
CA TRP A 135 11.82 5.33 13.70
C TRP A 135 11.13 6.42 14.52
N ARG A 136 10.95 6.21 15.83
CA ARG A 136 10.34 7.20 16.73
C ARG A 136 11.24 8.40 16.93
N ALA A 137 12.52 8.18 17.10
CA ALA A 137 13.52 9.26 17.18
C ALA A 137 13.74 9.92 15.81
N GLY A 138 13.48 9.19 14.73
CA GLY A 138 13.77 9.57 13.37
C GLY A 138 15.09 8.97 12.88
N ALA A 139 15.04 8.32 11.73
CA ALA A 139 16.18 7.61 11.17
C ALA A 139 16.39 7.91 9.68
N PRO A 140 17.64 7.93 9.20
CA PRO A 140 17.92 8.07 7.78
C PRO A 140 17.27 6.95 6.96
N VAL A 141 16.66 7.30 5.84
CA VAL A 141 16.09 6.31 4.91
C VAL A 141 17.12 5.72 3.97
N GLN A 142 18.18 6.47 3.66
CA GLN A 142 19.28 5.99 2.84
C GLN A 142 20.14 4.99 3.64
N ARG A 143 20.18 3.74 3.18
CA ARG A 143 20.84 2.62 3.85
C ARG A 143 21.54 1.72 2.85
N ASN A 144 22.46 0.90 3.35
CA ASN A 144 23.18 -0.10 2.54
C ASN A 144 22.33 -1.34 2.24
N SER A 145 21.20 -1.53 2.95
CA SER A 145 20.27 -2.64 2.75
C SER A 145 18.86 -2.14 2.55
N LEU A 146 18.12 -2.79 1.68
CA LEU A 146 16.69 -2.55 1.50
C LEU A 146 15.91 -3.00 2.74
N ILE A 147 15.01 -2.15 3.20
CA ILE A 147 13.99 -2.49 4.20
C ILE A 147 12.66 -2.52 3.45
N ASP A 148 12.17 -3.72 3.14
CA ASP A 148 10.87 -3.98 2.51
C ASP A 148 10.06 -4.91 3.43
N HIS A 149 9.70 -4.37 4.59
CA HIS A 149 9.07 -5.12 5.67
C HIS A 149 7.83 -4.38 6.15
N CYS A 150 6.81 -5.15 6.53
CA CYS A 150 5.60 -4.59 7.10
C CYS A 150 5.76 -4.36 8.61
N HIS A 151 5.39 -3.19 9.07
CA HIS A 151 5.22 -2.88 10.49
C HIS A 151 3.74 -2.92 10.84
N ASP A 152 3.40 -3.50 11.99
CA ASP A 152 2.06 -3.42 12.56
C ASP A 152 1.90 -2.24 13.54
N ASP A 153 0.68 -2.04 14.01
CA ASP A 153 0.33 -1.00 14.99
C ASP A 153 0.82 0.42 14.61
N TRP A 154 0.83 0.72 13.32
CA TRP A 154 1.20 2.04 12.86
C TRP A 154 0.24 3.11 13.40
N GLN A 155 0.78 4.18 13.99
CA GLN A 155 -0.01 5.28 14.55
C GLN A 155 -0.53 6.24 13.47
N ARG A 156 -0.56 5.82 12.22
CA ARG A 156 -1.17 6.51 11.06
C ARG A 156 -0.64 7.92 10.83
N ARG A 157 0.61 8.15 11.26
CA ARG A 157 1.31 9.41 11.09
C ARG A 157 2.79 9.17 10.87
N LEU A 158 3.33 9.79 9.82
CA LEU A 158 4.76 9.83 9.60
C LEU A 158 5.19 11.21 9.10
N THR A 159 6.45 11.52 9.28
CA THR A 159 7.09 12.69 8.67
C THR A 159 8.30 12.24 7.88
N ILE A 160 8.46 12.83 6.69
CA ILE A 160 9.65 12.69 5.85
C ILE A 160 10.25 14.07 5.73
N THR A 161 11.47 14.25 6.23
CA THR A 161 12.21 15.50 6.13
C THR A 161 13.37 15.33 5.15
N THR A 162 13.40 16.15 4.12
CA THR A 162 14.44 16.16 3.10
C THR A 162 14.75 17.58 2.66
N SER A 163 16.03 17.97 2.58
CA SER A 163 16.48 19.23 1.97
C SER A 163 15.66 20.48 2.35
N GLY A 164 15.30 20.63 3.62
CA GLY A 164 14.54 21.79 4.13
C GLY A 164 13.02 21.69 3.97
N MET A 165 12.51 20.61 3.40
CA MET A 165 11.07 20.32 3.31
C MET A 165 10.69 19.19 4.25
N THR A 166 9.55 19.33 4.95
CA THR A 166 8.97 18.26 5.75
C THR A 166 7.57 17.92 5.21
N THR A 167 7.41 16.69 4.78
CA THR A 167 6.11 16.15 4.41
C THR A 167 5.52 15.40 5.60
N LEU A 168 4.31 15.77 5.98
CA LEU A 168 3.52 15.04 6.98
C LEU A 168 2.48 14.19 6.26
N LEU A 169 2.53 12.89 6.47
CA LEU A 169 1.49 11.96 6.02
C LEU A 169 0.63 11.55 7.20
N ARG A 170 -0.67 11.53 6.98
CA ARG A 170 -1.68 11.00 7.90
C ARG A 170 -2.56 10.01 7.16
N ALA A 171 -2.99 8.96 7.85
CA ALA A 171 -3.87 7.95 7.29
C ALA A 171 -5.15 7.80 8.12
N SER A 172 -6.19 7.27 7.48
CA SER A 172 -7.46 6.91 8.15
C SER A 172 -7.24 5.76 9.15
N PRO A 173 -8.16 5.56 10.10
CA PRO A 173 -8.06 4.47 11.09
C PRO A 173 -7.96 3.07 10.49
N ASP A 174 -8.47 2.88 9.28
CA ASP A 174 -8.47 1.57 8.59
C ASP A 174 -7.09 1.17 8.05
N LEU A 175 -6.14 2.12 7.97
CA LEU A 175 -4.77 1.89 7.54
C LEU A 175 -3.84 1.78 8.76
N ASP A 176 -3.73 0.59 9.33
CA ASP A 176 -2.96 0.30 10.55
C ASP A 176 -1.60 -0.37 10.30
N ARG A 177 -1.22 -0.56 9.04
CA ARG A 177 0.04 -1.14 8.59
C ARG A 177 0.89 -0.12 7.83
N LEU A 178 2.20 -0.22 8.01
CA LEU A 178 3.19 0.57 7.29
C LEU A 178 4.23 -0.35 6.68
#